data_0cfeceb5d7c6d5076ca5c43d2e86f3ca
#
_entry.id   0cfeceb5d7c6d5076ca5c43d2e86f3ca
#
_cell.length_a   1.000
_cell.length_b   1.000
_cell.length_c   1.000
_cell.angle_alpha   90.00
_cell.angle_beta   90.00
_cell.angle_gamma   90.00
#
_symmetry.space_group_name_H-M   'P 1'
#
loop_
_entity.id
_entity.type
_entity.pdbx_description
1 polymer ?
#
loop_
_entity_poly.entity_id
_entity_poly.type
_entity_poly.pdbx_seq_one_letter_code
_entity_poly.pdbx_strand_id
1 'polypeptide(L)'
;MRVIENYDSIQASSGEFARPNNGGYILEIVNVTDVPYNAQTSKGDYLKIDYDIAVGDFKGYYTAQNERFGGEKWFANVIKSYKEKALGMFKHFTNCVEESNPGFKWNWQEDKLIGCRFGATLQEEEYEKNDGSIGTRLIVKDIKTVKQIMDGDFKVPTTKKLERMAAPVNDFTVIDTTGDLPF
;
A
#
# COMPACT_ATOMS: atom_id res chain seq x y z
N MET A 1 -4.77 -44.33 1.53
CA MET A 1 -4.14 -43.00 1.65
C MET A 1 -3.10 -42.89 0.53
N ARG A 2 -3.08 -41.79 -0.22
CA ARG A 2 -2.12 -41.63 -1.33
C ARG A 2 -0.74 -41.31 -0.76
N VAL A 3 0.28 -41.99 -1.18
CA VAL A 3 1.69 -41.70 -0.87
C VAL A 3 2.14 -40.54 -1.77
N ILE A 4 2.74 -39.51 -1.19
CA ILE A 4 3.29 -38.36 -1.93
C ILE A 4 4.77 -38.65 -2.15
N GLU A 5 5.16 -38.79 -3.41
CA GLU A 5 6.56 -38.95 -3.80
C GLU A 5 7.35 -37.71 -3.38
N ASN A 6 8.55 -37.89 -2.85
CA ASN A 6 9.46 -36.86 -2.38
C ASN A 6 8.95 -36.03 -1.18
N TYR A 7 7.96 -36.53 -0.41
CA TYR A 7 7.45 -35.82 0.77
C TYR A 7 8.55 -35.42 1.77
N ASP A 8 9.52 -36.30 1.98
CA ASP A 8 10.63 -36.07 2.92
C ASP A 8 11.64 -35.00 2.45
N SER A 9 11.63 -34.67 1.15
CA SER A 9 12.46 -33.58 0.58
C SER A 9 11.76 -32.22 0.59
N ILE A 10 10.46 -32.18 0.91
CA ILE A 10 9.69 -30.95 0.95
C ILE A 10 10.03 -30.24 2.26
N GLN A 11 10.51 -28.99 2.15
CA GLN A 11 10.73 -28.17 3.32
C GLN A 11 9.37 -27.81 3.97
N ALA A 12 9.23 -28.12 5.26
CA ALA A 12 8.03 -27.78 5.99
C ALA A 12 7.81 -26.25 5.99
N SER A 13 6.62 -25.82 5.62
CA SER A 13 6.25 -24.41 5.73
C SER A 13 6.07 -24.03 7.19
N SER A 14 6.75 -22.98 7.66
CA SER A 14 6.55 -22.42 9.00
C SER A 14 5.17 -21.76 9.17
N GLY A 15 4.43 -21.60 8.07
CA GLY A 15 3.19 -20.81 8.06
C GLY A 15 3.42 -19.30 8.11
N GLU A 16 4.63 -18.87 8.38
CA GLU A 16 5.01 -17.45 8.32
C GLU A 16 5.46 -17.10 6.91
N PHE A 17 4.75 -16.18 6.29
CA PHE A 17 5.18 -15.61 5.02
C PHE A 17 5.92 -14.31 5.31
N ALA A 18 7.20 -14.28 4.94
CA ALA A 18 7.96 -13.07 4.97
C ALA A 18 7.23 -12.02 4.11
N ARG A 19 6.99 -10.85 4.67
CA ARG A 19 6.36 -9.72 3.99
C ARG A 19 7.27 -8.50 4.01
N PRO A 20 7.17 -7.62 3.01
CA PRO A 20 7.92 -6.39 3.01
C PRO A 20 7.60 -5.54 4.24
N ASN A 21 8.60 -4.82 4.73
CA ASN A 21 8.51 -3.91 5.87
C ASN A 21 8.49 -2.45 5.41
N ASN A 22 8.37 -1.52 6.37
CA ASN A 22 8.63 -0.11 6.11
C ASN A 22 10.03 0.07 5.53
N GLY A 23 10.15 0.75 4.38
CA GLY A 23 11.46 0.93 3.74
C GLY A 23 11.37 1.49 2.34
N GLY A 24 12.53 1.61 1.71
CA GLY A 24 12.65 2.01 0.31
C GLY A 24 12.65 0.79 -0.62
N TYR A 25 11.88 0.87 -1.69
CA TYR A 25 11.71 -0.22 -2.66
C TYR A 25 11.78 0.31 -4.08
N ILE A 26 12.32 -0.50 -4.97
CA ILE A 26 12.21 -0.28 -6.42
C ILE A 26 11.01 -1.07 -6.90
N LEU A 27 10.04 -0.35 -7.45
CA LEU A 27 8.77 -0.88 -7.92
C LEU A 27 8.73 -0.89 -9.44
N GLU A 28 8.06 -1.87 -10.01
CA GLU A 28 7.78 -1.98 -11.45
C GLU A 28 6.28 -1.89 -11.67
N ILE A 29 5.87 -1.09 -12.66
CA ILE A 29 4.47 -0.91 -13.02
C ILE A 29 4.02 -2.14 -13.81
N VAL A 30 3.04 -2.85 -13.30
CA VAL A 30 2.52 -4.09 -13.92
C VAL A 30 1.23 -3.87 -14.69
N ASN A 31 0.45 -2.87 -14.30
CA ASN A 31 -0.78 -2.50 -15.01
C ASN A 31 -1.13 -1.04 -14.73
N VAL A 32 -1.83 -0.42 -15.67
CA VAL A 32 -2.32 0.95 -15.56
C VAL A 32 -3.75 1.01 -16.04
N THR A 33 -4.61 1.70 -15.31
CA THR A 33 -6.01 1.85 -15.65
C THR A 33 -6.40 3.32 -15.52
N ASP A 34 -6.85 3.91 -16.62
CA ASP A 34 -7.50 5.21 -16.59
C ASP A 34 -8.94 5.05 -16.10
N VAL A 35 -9.27 5.76 -15.02
CA VAL A 35 -10.60 5.70 -14.38
C VAL A 35 -11.27 7.05 -14.55
N PRO A 36 -12.15 7.19 -15.57
CA PRO A 36 -12.84 8.45 -15.84
C PRO A 36 -13.78 8.83 -14.70
N TYR A 37 -14.10 10.11 -14.60
CA TYR A 37 -15.06 10.59 -13.63
C TYR A 37 -16.45 10.03 -13.88
N ASN A 38 -17.06 9.47 -12.85
CA ASN A 38 -18.44 9.00 -12.87
C ASN A 38 -19.32 9.94 -12.06
N ALA A 39 -20.19 10.68 -12.73
CA ALA A 39 -21.07 11.69 -12.12
C ALA A 39 -22.11 11.07 -11.15
N GLN A 40 -22.55 9.83 -11.40
CA GLN A 40 -23.55 9.16 -10.55
C GLN A 40 -23.00 8.75 -9.19
N THR A 41 -21.72 8.36 -9.14
CA THR A 41 -21.06 7.91 -7.92
C THR A 41 -20.15 8.98 -7.31
N SER A 42 -19.92 10.09 -8.01
CA SER A 42 -18.94 11.13 -7.68
C SER A 42 -17.52 10.59 -7.50
N LYS A 43 -17.18 9.48 -8.18
CA LYS A 43 -15.89 8.79 -8.11
C LYS A 43 -15.20 8.79 -9.47
N GLY A 44 -13.89 8.49 -9.45
CA GLY A 44 -13.07 8.46 -10.65
C GLY A 44 -12.21 9.71 -10.81
N ASP A 45 -11.82 10.00 -12.06
CA ASP A 45 -10.93 11.09 -12.47
C ASP A 45 -9.49 10.89 -11.96
N TYR A 46 -8.95 9.70 -12.23
CA TYR A 46 -7.61 9.34 -11.81
C TYR A 46 -7.00 8.19 -12.63
N LEU A 47 -5.68 8.16 -12.66
CA LEU A 47 -4.90 7.02 -13.13
C LEU A 47 -4.62 6.08 -11.96
N LYS A 48 -5.05 4.82 -12.07
CA LYS A 48 -4.71 3.74 -11.14
C LYS A 48 -3.50 2.99 -11.69
N ILE A 49 -2.47 2.87 -10.90
CA ILE A 49 -1.19 2.27 -11.28
C ILE A 49 -0.95 1.10 -10.35
N ASP A 50 -1.05 -0.11 -10.88
CA ASP A 50 -0.74 -1.33 -10.16
C ASP A 50 0.76 -1.60 -10.29
N TYR A 51 1.42 -2.00 -9.19
CA TYR A 51 2.87 -2.21 -9.15
C TYR A 51 3.23 -3.51 -8.44
N ASP A 52 4.44 -3.99 -8.71
CA ASP A 52 5.08 -5.06 -7.95
C ASP A 52 6.49 -4.64 -7.51
N ILE A 53 7.10 -5.35 -6.58
CA ILE A 53 8.47 -5.13 -6.17
C ILE A 53 9.41 -5.71 -7.22
N ALA A 54 10.26 -4.86 -7.78
CA ALA A 54 11.11 -5.20 -8.93
C ALA A 54 12.41 -5.90 -8.55
N VAL A 55 12.96 -5.65 -7.35
CA VAL A 55 14.29 -6.15 -6.94
C VAL A 55 14.31 -6.49 -5.44
N GLY A 56 15.33 -7.27 -5.04
CA GLY A 56 15.56 -7.67 -3.65
C GLY A 56 14.78 -8.93 -3.25
N ASP A 57 14.78 -9.20 -1.94
CA ASP A 57 14.23 -10.43 -1.35
C ASP A 57 12.71 -10.59 -1.58
N PHE A 58 12.04 -9.49 -1.81
CA PHE A 58 10.59 -9.44 -2.04
C PHE A 58 10.21 -9.24 -3.52
N LYS A 59 11.13 -9.48 -4.45
CA LYS A 59 10.82 -9.37 -5.88
C LYS A 59 9.63 -10.26 -6.24
N GLY A 60 8.64 -9.68 -6.93
CA GLY A 60 7.41 -10.40 -7.36
C GLY A 60 6.44 -10.72 -6.22
N TYR A 61 6.57 -10.07 -5.07
CA TYR A 61 5.76 -10.34 -3.89
C TYR A 61 4.26 -10.21 -4.14
N TYR A 62 3.83 -9.16 -4.84
CA TYR A 62 2.41 -8.93 -5.10
C TYR A 62 1.86 -9.82 -6.19
N THR A 63 2.68 -10.20 -7.18
CA THR A 63 2.34 -11.23 -8.17
C THR A 63 2.05 -12.57 -7.47
N ALA A 64 2.97 -13.03 -6.64
CA ALA A 64 2.79 -14.28 -5.89
C ALA A 64 1.59 -14.23 -4.92
N GLN A 65 1.37 -13.07 -4.29
CA GLN A 65 0.21 -12.86 -3.43
C GLN A 65 -1.10 -12.93 -4.24
N ASN A 66 -1.15 -12.28 -5.40
CA ASN A 66 -2.32 -12.28 -6.27
C ASN A 66 -2.68 -13.68 -6.75
N GLU A 67 -1.69 -14.46 -7.22
CA GLU A 67 -1.87 -15.84 -7.63
C GLU A 67 -2.43 -16.72 -6.51
N ARG A 68 -1.91 -16.53 -5.29
CA ARG A 68 -2.37 -17.25 -4.10
C ARG A 68 -3.84 -16.97 -3.74
N PHE A 69 -4.32 -15.76 -4.00
CA PHE A 69 -5.70 -15.34 -3.76
C PHE A 69 -6.61 -15.45 -5.00
N GLY A 70 -6.24 -16.25 -6.00
CA GLY A 70 -7.08 -16.56 -7.16
C GLY A 70 -7.00 -15.57 -8.31
N GLY A 71 -6.09 -14.61 -8.28
CA GLY A 71 -5.80 -13.75 -9.43
C GLY A 71 -6.78 -12.60 -9.71
N GLU A 72 -7.89 -12.52 -8.97
CA GLU A 72 -8.99 -11.60 -9.28
C GLU A 72 -8.75 -10.13 -8.86
N LYS A 73 -7.88 -9.90 -7.88
CA LYS A 73 -7.70 -8.56 -7.30
C LYS A 73 -6.24 -8.23 -7.09
N TRP A 74 -5.81 -7.10 -7.64
CA TRP A 74 -4.49 -6.54 -7.37
C TRP A 74 -4.55 -5.59 -6.18
N PHE A 75 -3.73 -5.83 -5.15
CA PHE A 75 -3.78 -5.09 -3.89
C PHE A 75 -2.78 -3.94 -3.81
N ALA A 76 -1.70 -4.00 -4.61
CA ALA A 76 -0.63 -3.01 -4.60
C ALA A 76 -0.86 -1.98 -5.70
N ASN A 77 -1.39 -0.82 -5.35
CA ASN A 77 -1.60 0.25 -6.32
C ASN A 77 -1.34 1.63 -5.72
N VAL A 78 -1.10 2.57 -6.62
CA VAL A 78 -1.05 3.99 -6.32
C VAL A 78 -1.99 4.74 -7.26
N ILE A 79 -2.68 5.74 -6.73
CA ILE A 79 -3.63 6.56 -7.49
C ILE A 79 -3.01 7.93 -7.73
N LYS A 80 -3.10 8.38 -8.99
CA LYS A 80 -2.72 9.73 -9.43
C LYS A 80 -3.94 10.45 -9.98
N SER A 81 -4.47 11.38 -9.19
CA SER A 81 -5.67 12.12 -9.54
C SER A 81 -5.38 13.19 -10.59
N TYR A 82 -6.33 13.40 -11.51
CA TYR A 82 -6.31 14.48 -12.50
C TYR A 82 -6.86 15.81 -11.96
N LYS A 83 -7.35 15.83 -10.72
CA LYS A 83 -7.85 17.05 -10.10
C LYS A 83 -6.73 18.09 -9.97
N GLU A 84 -7.02 19.34 -10.28
CA GLU A 84 -6.06 20.45 -10.32
C GLU A 84 -5.13 20.50 -9.08
N LYS A 85 -5.70 20.35 -7.89
CA LYS A 85 -4.94 20.35 -6.62
C LYS A 85 -3.95 19.19 -6.49
N ALA A 86 -4.10 18.11 -7.28
CA ALA A 86 -3.26 16.91 -7.23
C ALA A 86 -2.28 16.82 -8.40
N LEU A 87 -2.36 17.71 -9.40
CA LEU A 87 -1.51 17.66 -10.60
C LEU A 87 -0.01 17.78 -10.28
N GLY A 88 0.35 18.50 -9.22
CA GLY A 88 1.74 18.55 -8.77
C GLY A 88 2.30 17.19 -8.35
N MET A 89 1.49 16.38 -7.66
CA MET A 89 1.86 15.00 -7.27
C MET A 89 1.87 14.05 -8.49
N PHE A 90 0.97 14.26 -9.44
CA PHE A 90 0.98 13.50 -10.69
C PHE A 90 2.26 13.80 -11.49
N LYS A 91 2.61 15.07 -11.67
CA LYS A 91 3.83 15.48 -12.34
C LYS A 91 5.09 14.97 -11.64
N HIS A 92 5.13 15.01 -10.32
CA HIS A 92 6.25 14.44 -9.55
C HIS A 92 6.42 12.94 -9.84
N PHE A 93 5.33 12.18 -9.88
CA PHE A 93 5.36 10.76 -10.24
C PHE A 93 5.94 10.53 -11.63
N THR A 94 5.42 11.23 -12.64
CA THR A 94 5.91 11.06 -14.03
C THR A 94 7.38 11.45 -14.19
N ASN A 95 7.83 12.50 -13.51
CA ASN A 95 9.23 12.87 -13.48
C ASN A 95 10.12 11.78 -12.86
N CYS A 96 9.71 11.22 -11.73
CA CYS A 96 10.45 10.11 -11.11
C CYS A 96 10.51 8.86 -12.00
N VAL A 97 9.43 8.56 -12.74
CA VAL A 97 9.43 7.47 -13.72
C VAL A 97 10.36 7.79 -14.88
N GLU A 98 10.32 9.00 -15.44
CA GLU A 98 11.23 9.41 -16.53
C GLU A 98 12.71 9.32 -16.13
N GLU A 99 13.04 9.83 -14.94
CA GLU A 99 14.43 9.78 -14.45
C GLU A 99 14.91 8.36 -14.15
N SER A 100 13.98 7.47 -13.80
CA SER A 100 14.29 6.08 -13.46
C SER A 100 14.39 5.15 -14.69
N ASN A 101 13.91 5.59 -15.86
CA ASN A 101 13.84 4.77 -17.06
C ASN A 101 14.45 5.53 -18.26
N PRO A 102 15.76 5.37 -18.50
CA PRO A 102 16.44 6.04 -19.61
C PRO A 102 15.74 5.79 -20.96
N GLY A 103 15.44 6.86 -21.67
CA GLY A 103 14.74 6.79 -22.96
C GLY A 103 13.21 6.83 -22.88
N PHE A 104 12.63 6.69 -21.69
CA PHE A 104 11.20 6.90 -21.51
C PHE A 104 10.89 8.40 -21.35
N LYS A 105 9.79 8.85 -22.01
CA LYS A 105 9.21 10.18 -21.83
C LYS A 105 7.70 10.06 -21.75
N TRP A 106 7.14 10.66 -20.72
CA TRP A 106 5.71 10.72 -20.53
C TRP A 106 5.03 11.57 -21.62
N ASN A 107 4.09 10.99 -22.32
CA ASN A 107 3.39 11.62 -23.44
C ASN A 107 1.87 11.33 -23.43
N TRP A 108 1.30 11.12 -22.25
CA TRP A 108 -0.13 10.81 -22.06
C TRP A 108 -0.58 9.46 -22.66
N GLN A 109 0.34 8.52 -22.81
CA GLN A 109 0.06 7.13 -23.19
C GLN A 109 0.32 6.25 -21.98
N GLU A 110 -0.75 5.94 -21.25
CA GLU A 110 -0.69 5.23 -19.97
C GLU A 110 -0.14 3.81 -20.10
N ASP A 111 -0.41 3.14 -21.20
CA ASP A 111 0.10 1.80 -21.52
C ASP A 111 1.63 1.74 -21.57
N LYS A 112 2.28 2.83 -21.95
CA LYS A 112 3.75 2.92 -21.98
C LYS A 112 4.39 3.00 -20.59
N LEU A 113 3.63 3.22 -19.55
CA LEU A 113 4.09 3.13 -18.17
C LEU A 113 4.34 1.68 -17.74
N ILE A 114 3.67 0.72 -18.38
CA ILE A 114 3.80 -0.71 -18.01
C ILE A 114 5.25 -1.16 -18.28
N GLY A 115 5.86 -1.80 -17.28
CA GLY A 115 7.26 -2.21 -17.28
C GLY A 115 8.24 -1.11 -16.83
N CYS A 116 7.81 0.15 -16.73
CA CYS A 116 8.64 1.21 -16.15
C CYS A 116 8.83 0.99 -14.65
N ARG A 117 10.00 1.45 -14.16
CA ARG A 117 10.34 1.37 -12.74
C ARG A 117 10.31 2.75 -12.10
N PHE A 118 10.08 2.75 -10.81
CA PHE A 118 10.20 3.94 -9.96
C PHE A 118 10.59 3.53 -8.54
N GLY A 119 11.14 4.45 -7.79
CA GLY A 119 11.41 4.26 -6.38
C GLY A 119 10.20 4.66 -5.54
N ALA A 120 10.03 4.03 -4.39
CA ALA A 120 9.03 4.44 -3.41
C ALA A 120 9.45 4.05 -1.99
N THR A 121 8.99 4.82 -1.00
CA THR A 121 8.98 4.34 0.37
C THR A 121 7.63 3.69 0.66
N LEU A 122 7.66 2.47 1.18
CA LEU A 122 6.47 1.75 1.63
C LEU A 122 6.31 1.94 3.13
N GLN A 123 5.08 2.22 3.54
CA GLN A 123 4.67 2.40 4.93
C GLN A 123 3.59 1.40 5.29
N GLU A 124 3.77 0.72 6.40
CA GLU A 124 2.71 -0.09 7.00
C GLU A 124 1.66 0.83 7.62
N GLU A 125 0.40 0.57 7.32
CA GLU A 125 -0.76 1.29 7.86
C GLU A 125 -1.73 0.30 8.48
N GLU A 126 -2.16 0.59 9.71
CA GLU A 126 -3.26 -0.11 10.36
C GLU A 126 -4.61 0.40 9.81
N TYR A 127 -5.54 -0.50 9.60
CA TYR A 127 -6.91 -0.17 9.19
C TYR A 127 -7.91 -1.10 9.88
N GLU A 128 -9.11 -0.61 10.09
CA GLU A 128 -10.21 -1.41 10.63
C GLU A 128 -10.85 -2.23 9.50
N LYS A 129 -10.97 -3.54 9.72
CA LYS A 129 -11.70 -4.45 8.83
C LYS A 129 -13.20 -4.39 9.09
N ASN A 130 -13.98 -4.94 8.16
CA ASN A 130 -15.45 -4.96 8.27
C ASN A 130 -15.98 -5.71 9.52
N ASP A 131 -15.19 -6.60 10.09
CA ASP A 131 -15.48 -7.34 11.30
C ASP A 131 -15.02 -6.63 12.59
N GLY A 132 -14.52 -5.39 12.48
CA GLY A 132 -14.00 -4.60 13.58
C GLY A 132 -12.58 -4.98 14.03
N SER A 133 -11.98 -6.02 13.45
CA SER A 133 -10.58 -6.36 13.74
C SER A 133 -9.61 -5.41 13.02
N ILE A 134 -8.39 -5.30 13.55
CA ILE A 134 -7.34 -4.47 12.93
C ILE A 134 -6.56 -5.31 11.95
N GLY A 135 -6.44 -4.82 10.73
CA GLY A 135 -5.54 -5.31 9.72
C GLY A 135 -4.38 -4.36 9.50
N THR A 136 -3.35 -4.83 8.82
CA THR A 136 -2.23 -4.01 8.35
C THR A 136 -2.08 -4.17 6.85
N ARG A 137 -1.70 -3.08 6.19
CA ARG A 137 -1.39 -3.07 4.75
C ARG A 137 -0.17 -2.22 4.50
N LEU A 138 0.54 -2.50 3.42
CA LEU A 138 1.61 -1.64 2.93
C LEU A 138 1.05 -0.68 1.89
N ILE A 139 1.36 0.60 2.04
CA ILE A 139 0.99 1.66 1.11
C ILE A 139 2.23 2.41 0.66
N VAL A 140 2.19 2.98 -0.54
CA VAL A 140 3.19 3.93 -1.01
C VAL A 140 3.04 5.23 -0.22
N LYS A 141 4.09 5.60 0.52
CA LYS A 141 4.15 6.84 1.30
C LYS A 141 4.69 7.98 0.45
N ASP A 142 5.86 7.79 -0.13
CA ASP A 142 6.52 8.79 -0.98
C ASP A 142 7.00 8.14 -2.27
N ILE A 143 6.91 8.89 -3.36
CA ILE A 143 7.48 8.52 -4.66
C ILE A 143 8.89 9.10 -4.76
N LYS A 144 9.80 8.30 -5.27
CA LYS A 144 11.23 8.59 -5.43
C LYS A 144 11.72 8.12 -6.80
N THR A 145 12.90 8.50 -7.18
CA THR A 145 13.61 7.87 -8.29
C THR A 145 14.23 6.55 -7.84
N VAL A 146 14.48 5.64 -8.78
CA VAL A 146 15.26 4.41 -8.50
C VAL A 146 16.61 4.75 -7.90
N LYS A 147 17.28 5.79 -8.42
CA LYS A 147 18.57 6.24 -7.92
C LYS A 147 18.51 6.66 -6.45
N GLN A 148 17.52 7.43 -6.05
CA GLN A 148 17.37 7.85 -4.65
C GLN A 148 17.19 6.66 -3.70
N ILE A 149 16.47 5.62 -4.13
CA ILE A 149 16.34 4.40 -3.32
C ILE A 149 17.67 3.66 -3.23
N MET A 150 18.39 3.52 -4.34
CA MET A 150 19.70 2.84 -4.37
C MET A 150 20.76 3.57 -3.52
N ASP A 151 20.73 4.88 -3.54
CA ASP A 151 21.68 5.74 -2.78
C ASP A 151 21.29 5.85 -1.29
N GLY A 152 20.12 5.33 -0.90
CA GLY A 152 19.59 5.47 0.47
C GLY A 152 19.08 6.88 0.80
N ASP A 153 18.81 7.71 -0.22
CA ASP A 153 18.31 9.08 -0.05
C ASP A 153 16.80 9.08 0.23
N PHE A 154 16.44 8.50 1.36
CA PHE A 154 15.06 8.51 1.87
C PHE A 154 15.03 8.28 3.38
N LYS A 155 13.95 8.70 4.01
CA LYS A 155 13.67 8.39 5.40
C LYS A 155 12.74 7.18 5.47
N VAL A 156 13.11 6.15 6.23
CA VAL A 156 12.23 5.01 6.49
C VAL A 156 11.01 5.50 7.25
N PRO A 157 9.78 5.32 6.71
CA PRO A 157 8.57 5.75 7.40
C PRO A 157 8.31 4.86 8.62
N THR A 158 7.69 5.43 9.65
CA THR A 158 7.19 4.67 10.79
C THR A 158 5.81 4.10 10.46
N THR A 159 5.43 2.98 11.07
CA THR A 159 4.09 2.40 10.92
C THR A 159 3.02 3.41 11.33
N LYS A 160 2.05 3.63 10.47
CA LYS A 160 0.90 4.48 10.75
C LYS A 160 -0.14 3.68 11.52
N LYS A 161 -0.27 3.98 12.80
CA LYS A 161 -1.27 3.36 13.67
C LYS A 161 -2.65 3.99 13.44
N LEU A 162 -3.69 3.17 13.61
CA LEU A 162 -5.07 3.65 13.62
C LEU A 162 -5.29 4.50 14.88
N GLU A 163 -5.61 5.78 14.71
CA GLU A 163 -6.04 6.63 15.83
C GLU A 163 -7.39 6.13 16.32
N ARG A 164 -7.39 5.44 17.44
CA ARG A 164 -8.63 5.14 18.15
C ARG A 164 -9.02 6.41 18.89
N MET A 165 -10.20 6.94 18.61
CA MET A 165 -10.84 7.86 19.55
C MET A 165 -10.88 7.13 20.90
N ALA A 166 -10.21 7.66 21.90
CA ALA A 166 -10.36 7.18 23.27
C ALA A 166 -11.88 7.16 23.54
N ALA A 167 -12.40 5.99 23.90
CA ALA A 167 -13.79 5.90 24.32
C ALA A 167 -13.96 6.99 25.39
N PRO A 168 -15.07 7.77 25.35
CA PRO A 168 -15.30 8.77 26.38
C PRO A 168 -15.21 8.04 27.73
N VAL A 169 -14.25 8.45 28.54
CA VAL A 169 -14.17 7.98 29.92
C VAL A 169 -15.45 8.46 30.54
N ASN A 170 -16.42 7.56 30.70
CA ASN A 170 -17.57 7.82 31.53
C ASN A 170 -17.03 7.93 32.96
N ASP A 171 -16.61 9.12 33.30
CA ASP A 171 -16.32 9.51 34.67
C ASP A 171 -17.68 9.58 35.39
N PHE A 172 -18.20 8.40 35.71
CA PHE A 172 -19.27 8.30 36.70
C PHE A 172 -18.62 8.62 38.02
N THR A 173 -18.60 9.89 38.41
CA THR A 173 -18.45 10.30 39.77
C THR A 173 -19.60 9.64 40.56
N VAL A 174 -19.25 8.60 41.29
CA VAL A 174 -20.14 8.03 42.29
C VAL A 174 -20.43 9.16 43.27
N ILE A 175 -21.63 9.72 43.18
CA ILE A 175 -22.14 10.67 44.19
C ILE A 175 -22.37 9.80 45.41
N ASP A 176 -21.48 9.91 46.40
CA ASP A 176 -21.61 9.30 47.71
C ASP A 176 -22.81 9.95 48.42
N THR A 177 -23.92 9.24 48.41
CA THR A 177 -25.17 9.65 49.08
C THR A 177 -25.18 9.20 50.52
N THR A 178 -24.06 9.42 51.25
CA THR A 178 -24.05 9.38 52.72
C THR A 178 -24.12 10.81 53.27
N GLY A 179 -25.28 11.42 53.10
CA GLY A 179 -25.56 12.73 53.66
C GLY A 179 -26.98 12.69 54.27
N ASP A 180 -27.01 12.75 55.61
CA ASP A 180 -28.13 12.85 56.50
C ASP A 180 -29.33 13.59 55.91
N LEU A 181 -30.55 12.96 56.03
CA LEU A 181 -31.83 13.64 55.89
C LEU A 181 -32.12 14.31 57.24
N PRO A 182 -32.26 15.64 57.32
CA PRO A 182 -32.85 16.29 58.46
C PRO A 182 -34.37 16.13 58.38
N PHE A 183 -34.92 15.62 59.42
CA PHE A 183 -36.36 15.65 59.69
C PHE A 183 -36.79 17.02 60.14
#